data_19ba06eb65d2571e92ddec907c2d3cff
#
_entry.id   19ba06eb65d2571e92ddec907c2d3cff
#
_cell.length_a   1.000
_cell.length_b   1.000
_cell.length_c   1.000
_cell.angle_alpha   90.00
_cell.angle_beta   90.00
_cell.angle_gamma   90.00
#
_symmetry.space_group_name_H-M   'P 1'
#
loop_
_entity.id
_entity.type
_entity.pdbx_description
1 polymer ?
#
loop_
_entity_poly.entity_id
_entity_poly.type
_entity_poly.pdbx_seq_one_letter_code
_entity_poly.pdbx_strand_id
1 'polypeptide(L)'
;MKHSPGFLALVNDAKSRVKQMSIEDYRRRVAAGEAFVLVDTREDNEWASAHATGAMHLSKGVIEREIEQAVPEKDAPVVLYCGGGFRSALVADNLQKMGYTNVISLDGGWRGWVAAGLPTEKGGA
;
A
#
# COMPACT_ATOMS: atom_id res chain seq x y z
N MET A 1 0.83 13.39 13.07
CA MET A 1 1.85 14.21 12.40
C MET A 1 1.18 15.17 11.42
N LYS A 2 1.67 16.38 11.39
CA LYS A 2 1.14 17.40 10.48
C LYS A 2 1.94 17.40 9.18
N HIS A 3 1.27 17.21 8.06
CA HIS A 3 1.92 17.18 6.76
C HIS A 3 2.03 18.58 6.16
N SER A 4 3.10 18.82 5.40
CA SER A 4 3.31 20.11 4.74
C SER A 4 2.32 20.32 3.59
N PRO A 5 2.01 21.58 3.24
CA PRO A 5 1.07 21.86 2.15
C PRO A 5 1.50 21.30 0.80
N GLY A 6 2.80 21.34 0.49
CA GLY A 6 3.31 20.80 -0.78
C GLY A 6 3.14 19.29 -0.87
N PHE A 7 3.41 18.58 0.22
CA PHE A 7 3.20 17.13 0.27
C PHE A 7 1.72 16.79 0.10
N LEU A 8 0.85 17.51 0.81
CA LEU A 8 -0.61 17.28 0.69
C LEU A 8 -1.12 17.55 -0.71
N ALA A 9 -0.61 18.59 -1.36
CA ALA A 9 -1.00 18.90 -2.74
C ALA A 9 -0.61 17.76 -3.70
N LEU A 10 0.60 17.23 -3.53
CA LEU A 10 1.08 16.12 -4.35
C LEU A 10 0.24 14.85 -4.13
N VAL A 11 -0.06 14.55 -2.87
CA VAL A 11 -0.88 13.38 -2.51
C VAL A 11 -2.30 13.52 -3.04
N ASN A 12 -2.92 14.70 -2.86
CA ASN A 12 -4.28 14.93 -3.32
C ASN A 12 -4.38 14.84 -4.85
N ASP A 13 -3.36 15.32 -5.54
CA ASP A 13 -3.30 15.18 -7.00
C ASP A 13 -3.25 13.69 -7.40
N ALA A 14 -2.38 12.90 -6.75
CA ALA A 14 -2.31 11.46 -7.02
C ALA A 14 -3.63 10.76 -6.70
N LYS A 15 -4.26 11.10 -5.57
CA LYS A 15 -5.53 10.49 -5.15
C LYS A 15 -6.66 10.72 -6.16
N SER A 16 -6.58 11.77 -6.97
CA SER A 16 -7.60 12.00 -8.00
C SER A 16 -7.55 10.96 -9.13
N ARG A 17 -6.46 10.19 -9.23
CA ARG A 17 -6.24 9.22 -10.31
C ARG A 17 -6.14 7.78 -9.83
N VAL A 18 -6.07 7.52 -8.52
CA VAL A 18 -5.84 6.17 -7.99
C VAL A 18 -7.09 5.66 -7.28
N LYS A 19 -7.24 4.34 -7.27
CA LYS A 19 -8.27 3.67 -6.49
C LYS A 19 -7.84 3.60 -5.04
N GLN A 20 -8.79 3.80 -4.14
CA GLN A 20 -8.56 3.65 -2.71
C GLN A 20 -9.56 2.65 -2.14
N MET A 21 -9.16 2.00 -1.05
CA MET A 21 -10.00 1.00 -0.38
C MET A 21 -9.86 1.23 1.12
N SER A 22 -10.99 1.19 1.84
CA SER A 22 -10.98 1.29 3.30
C SER A 22 -10.52 -0.04 3.92
N ILE A 23 -10.12 0.00 5.19
CA ILE A 23 -9.79 -1.21 5.95
C ILE A 23 -11.00 -2.16 5.99
N GLU A 24 -12.19 -1.61 6.20
CA GLU A 24 -13.43 -2.42 6.24
C GLU A 24 -13.70 -3.11 4.92
N ASP A 25 -13.53 -2.40 3.81
CA ASP A 25 -13.68 -2.99 2.48
C ASP A 25 -12.66 -4.11 2.25
N TYR A 26 -11.42 -3.87 2.64
CA TYR A 26 -10.36 -4.87 2.51
C TYR A 26 -10.74 -6.15 3.26
N ARG A 27 -11.13 -6.00 4.53
CA ARG A 27 -11.54 -7.14 5.36
C ARG A 27 -12.69 -7.92 4.72
N ARG A 28 -13.71 -7.21 4.26
CA ARG A 28 -14.89 -7.82 3.67
C ARG A 28 -14.55 -8.58 2.40
N ARG A 29 -13.72 -8.00 1.55
CA ARG A 29 -13.35 -8.61 0.27
C ARG A 29 -12.46 -9.84 0.47
N VAL A 30 -11.51 -9.78 1.39
CA VAL A 30 -10.68 -10.93 1.74
C VAL A 30 -11.53 -12.04 2.35
N ALA A 31 -12.47 -11.71 3.23
CA ALA A 31 -13.39 -12.68 3.82
C ALA A 31 -14.30 -13.33 2.75
N ALA A 32 -14.58 -12.61 1.67
CA ALA A 32 -15.35 -13.12 0.55
C ALA A 32 -14.53 -13.99 -0.42
N GLY A 33 -13.24 -14.18 -0.15
CA GLY A 33 -12.38 -15.05 -0.94
C GLY A 33 -11.52 -14.34 -1.97
N GLU A 34 -11.54 -13.00 -2.03
CA GLU A 34 -10.66 -12.27 -2.94
C GLU A 34 -9.22 -12.32 -2.45
N ALA A 35 -8.29 -12.55 -3.36
CA ALA A 35 -6.86 -12.58 -3.05
C ALA A 35 -6.18 -11.33 -3.59
N PHE A 36 -5.39 -10.67 -2.75
CA PHE A 36 -4.62 -9.49 -3.13
C PHE A 36 -3.14 -9.72 -2.87
N VAL A 37 -2.29 -9.13 -3.71
CA VAL A 37 -0.88 -8.98 -3.38
C VAL A 37 -0.79 -7.75 -2.46
N LEU A 38 -0.48 -7.98 -1.19
CA LEU A 38 -0.41 -6.90 -0.20
C LEU A 38 1.03 -6.41 -0.11
N VAL A 39 1.25 -5.12 -0.33
CA VAL A 39 2.60 -4.55 -0.37
C VAL A 39 2.72 -3.41 0.64
N ASP A 40 3.71 -3.53 1.52
CA ASP A 40 4.08 -2.49 2.48
C ASP A 40 5.09 -1.56 1.80
N THR A 41 4.74 -0.28 1.67
CA THR A 41 5.59 0.72 1.01
C THR A 41 6.34 1.60 2.01
N ARG A 42 6.28 1.26 3.30
CA ARG A 42 6.94 2.06 4.36
C ARG A 42 8.45 1.85 4.35
N GLU A 43 9.13 2.63 5.18
CA GLU A 43 10.58 2.54 5.34
C GLU A 43 10.99 1.21 6.00
N ASP A 44 12.26 0.84 5.81
CA ASP A 44 12.78 -0.44 6.32
C ASP A 44 12.65 -0.59 7.83
N ASN A 45 12.88 0.50 8.58
CA ASN A 45 12.78 0.46 10.03
C ASN A 45 11.32 0.28 10.49
N GLU A 46 10.37 0.83 9.76
CA GLU A 46 8.95 0.65 10.07
C GLU A 46 8.55 -0.82 9.85
N TRP A 47 8.95 -1.39 8.72
CA TRP A 47 8.69 -2.79 8.40
C TRP A 47 9.29 -3.72 9.48
N ALA A 48 10.53 -3.48 9.86
CA ALA A 48 11.22 -4.32 10.83
C ALA A 48 10.54 -4.30 12.20
N SER A 49 9.97 -3.16 12.60
CA SER A 49 9.25 -3.04 13.87
C SER A 49 8.00 -3.90 13.90
N ALA A 50 7.17 -3.82 12.87
CA ALA A 50 6.00 -4.65 12.69
C ALA A 50 5.37 -4.35 11.33
N HIS A 51 4.73 -5.35 10.75
CA HIS A 51 4.04 -5.20 9.46
C HIS A 51 2.85 -6.15 9.38
N ALA A 52 2.00 -5.94 8.38
CA ALA A 52 0.83 -6.77 8.16
C ALA A 52 1.25 -8.19 7.75
N THR A 53 0.65 -9.19 8.38
CA THR A 53 0.91 -10.58 8.03
C THR A 53 0.54 -10.84 6.57
N GLY A 54 1.43 -11.48 5.85
CA GLY A 54 1.22 -11.79 4.43
C GLY A 54 1.67 -10.71 3.46
N ALA A 55 2.13 -9.56 3.95
CA ALA A 55 2.61 -8.49 3.08
C ALA A 55 4.03 -8.77 2.60
N MET A 56 4.34 -8.28 1.41
CA MET A 56 5.74 -8.17 0.97
C MET A 56 6.19 -6.73 1.16
N HIS A 57 7.49 -6.54 1.32
CA HIS A 57 8.06 -5.21 1.54
C HIS A 57 8.71 -4.69 0.25
N LEU A 58 8.16 -3.62 -0.30
CA LEU A 58 8.77 -2.86 -1.38
C LEU A 58 8.60 -1.39 -1.04
N SER A 59 9.60 -0.80 -0.40
CA SER A 59 9.51 0.58 0.07
C SER A 59 9.36 1.55 -1.09
N LYS A 60 8.76 2.69 -0.81
CA LYS A 60 8.48 3.72 -1.82
C LYS A 60 9.73 4.12 -2.60
N GLY A 61 10.91 4.09 -1.97
CA GLY A 61 12.16 4.47 -2.63
C GLY A 61 12.68 3.49 -3.66
N VAL A 62 12.18 2.25 -3.68
CA VAL A 62 12.69 1.22 -4.56
C VAL A 62 11.60 0.49 -5.37
N ILE A 63 10.34 0.72 -5.06
CA ILE A 63 9.25 -0.09 -5.61
C ILE A 63 9.17 -0.02 -7.14
N GLU A 64 9.36 1.15 -7.73
CA GLU A 64 9.28 1.28 -9.19
C GLU A 64 10.35 0.44 -9.89
N ARG A 65 11.50 0.30 -9.25
CA ARG A 65 12.60 -0.49 -9.79
C ARG A 65 12.35 -2.00 -9.65
N GLU A 66 11.61 -2.41 -8.62
CA GLU A 66 11.57 -3.83 -8.23
C GLU A 66 10.23 -4.51 -8.44
N ILE A 67 9.14 -3.75 -8.64
CA ILE A 67 7.80 -4.33 -8.70
C ILE A 67 7.61 -5.31 -9.87
N GLU A 68 8.20 -5.03 -11.03
CA GLU A 68 8.02 -5.87 -12.20
C GLU A 68 8.60 -7.27 -12.01
N GLN A 69 9.65 -7.37 -11.22
CA GLN A 69 10.24 -8.66 -10.87
C GLN A 69 9.41 -9.38 -9.81
N ALA A 70 8.89 -8.64 -8.82
CA ALA A 70 8.11 -9.20 -7.72
C ALA A 70 6.67 -9.57 -8.15
N VAL A 71 6.06 -8.74 -8.99
CA VAL A 71 4.69 -8.91 -9.47
C VAL A 71 4.68 -8.67 -10.98
N PRO A 72 5.08 -9.67 -11.78
CA PRO A 72 5.20 -9.48 -13.22
C PRO A 72 3.87 -9.27 -13.96
N GLU A 73 2.76 -9.76 -13.43
CA GLU A 73 1.44 -9.59 -14.07
C GLU A 73 0.91 -8.19 -13.82
N LYS A 74 0.73 -7.42 -14.89
CA LYS A 74 0.30 -6.03 -14.81
C LYS A 74 -1.17 -5.86 -14.39
N ASP A 75 -1.97 -6.91 -14.46
CA ASP A 75 -3.37 -6.90 -14.04
C ASP A 75 -3.58 -7.53 -12.66
N ALA A 76 -2.52 -7.95 -11.99
CA ALA A 76 -2.63 -8.53 -10.65
C ALA A 76 -3.26 -7.53 -9.67
N PRO A 77 -4.16 -7.99 -8.79
CA PRO A 77 -4.77 -7.09 -7.80
C PRO A 77 -3.78 -6.80 -6.67
N VAL A 78 -3.25 -5.59 -6.66
CA VAL A 78 -2.21 -5.16 -5.72
C VAL A 78 -2.80 -4.12 -4.77
N VAL A 79 -2.71 -4.38 -3.47
CA VAL A 79 -3.09 -3.42 -2.44
C VAL A 79 -1.80 -2.90 -1.79
N LEU A 80 -1.64 -1.59 -1.83
CA LEU A 80 -0.47 -0.90 -1.30
C LEU A 80 -0.85 -0.19 0.00
N TYR A 81 -0.03 -0.32 1.04
CA TYR A 81 -0.27 0.45 2.25
C TYR A 81 1.01 1.15 2.72
N CYS A 82 0.81 2.23 3.45
CA CYS A 82 1.86 2.95 4.17
C CYS A 82 1.36 3.25 5.59
N GLY A 83 1.84 4.32 6.23
CA GLY A 83 1.39 4.67 7.56
C GLY A 83 -0.08 5.07 7.64
N GLY A 84 -0.53 5.92 6.73
CA GLY A 84 -1.89 6.47 6.74
C GLY A 84 -2.55 6.62 5.38
N GLY A 85 -1.94 6.13 4.31
CA GLY A 85 -2.53 6.17 2.97
C GLY A 85 -2.00 7.29 2.06
N PHE A 86 -1.05 8.08 2.52
CA PHE A 86 -0.48 9.16 1.70
C PHE A 86 0.62 8.67 0.77
N ARG A 87 1.65 8.03 1.30
CA ARG A 87 2.76 7.51 0.48
C ARG A 87 2.29 6.44 -0.50
N SER A 88 1.36 5.58 -0.08
CA SER A 88 0.84 4.52 -0.94
C SER A 88 0.03 5.07 -2.12
N ALA A 89 -0.62 6.23 -1.96
CA ALA A 89 -1.31 6.88 -3.07
C ALA A 89 -0.32 7.34 -4.15
N LEU A 90 0.83 7.88 -3.73
CA LEU A 90 1.88 8.29 -4.67
C LEU A 90 2.46 7.08 -5.40
N VAL A 91 2.68 5.99 -4.69
CA VAL A 91 3.16 4.75 -5.29
C VAL A 91 2.15 4.20 -6.29
N ALA A 92 0.87 4.16 -5.91
CA ALA A 92 -0.18 3.65 -6.80
C ALA A 92 -0.22 4.45 -8.12
N ASP A 93 -0.09 5.77 -8.03
CA ASP A 93 -0.07 6.62 -9.22
C ASP A 93 1.10 6.26 -10.14
N ASN A 94 2.30 6.06 -9.57
CA ASN A 94 3.48 5.68 -10.35
C ASN A 94 3.33 4.29 -10.98
N LEU A 95 2.78 3.33 -10.23
CA LEU A 95 2.59 1.99 -10.78
C LEU A 95 1.59 1.98 -11.93
N GLN A 96 0.57 2.82 -11.89
CA GLN A 96 -0.35 2.98 -13.02
C GLN A 96 0.38 3.47 -14.26
N LYS A 97 1.32 4.41 -14.09
CA LYS A 97 2.15 4.90 -15.20
C LYS A 97 3.03 3.81 -15.79
N MET A 98 3.38 2.81 -14.98
CA MET A 98 4.16 1.65 -15.44
C MET A 98 3.30 0.56 -16.11
N GLY A 99 1.98 0.77 -16.15
CA GLY A 99 1.08 -0.18 -16.82
C GLY A 99 0.30 -1.10 -15.90
N TYR A 100 0.44 -0.96 -14.58
CA TYR A 100 -0.37 -1.74 -13.64
C TYR A 100 -1.81 -1.24 -13.64
N THR A 101 -2.77 -2.14 -13.87
CA THR A 101 -4.17 -1.76 -14.09
C THR A 101 -5.07 -1.99 -12.89
N ASN A 102 -4.58 -2.64 -11.84
CA ASN A 102 -5.42 -3.02 -10.70
C ASN A 102 -4.69 -2.78 -9.37
N VAL A 103 -4.19 -1.56 -9.20
CA VAL A 103 -3.50 -1.15 -7.97
C VAL A 103 -4.44 -0.28 -7.13
N ILE A 104 -4.43 -0.53 -5.83
CA ILE A 104 -5.34 0.11 -4.88
C ILE A 104 -4.53 0.56 -3.68
N SER A 105 -4.72 1.81 -3.26
CA SER A 105 -4.10 2.34 -2.04
C SER A 105 -5.03 2.08 -0.85
N LEU A 106 -4.51 1.47 0.20
CA LEU A 106 -5.29 1.17 1.39
C LEU A 106 -5.41 2.42 2.26
N ASP A 107 -6.58 3.04 2.25
CA ASP A 107 -6.84 4.22 3.04
C ASP A 107 -6.82 3.85 4.53
N GLY A 108 -6.18 4.67 5.34
CA GLY A 108 -5.93 4.36 6.75
C GLY A 108 -4.63 3.60 6.99
N GLY A 109 -4.13 2.86 6.02
CA GLY A 109 -2.82 2.22 6.05
C GLY A 109 -2.54 1.39 7.30
N TRP A 110 -1.29 1.45 7.76
CA TRP A 110 -0.84 0.69 8.93
C TRP A 110 -1.63 1.04 10.20
N ARG A 111 -1.87 2.34 10.42
CA ARG A 111 -2.62 2.78 11.59
C ARG A 111 -4.03 2.18 11.62
N GLY A 112 -4.70 2.18 10.47
CA GLY A 112 -6.02 1.57 10.36
C GLY A 112 -5.99 0.05 10.52
N TRP A 113 -4.95 -0.59 9.99
CA TRP A 113 -4.75 -2.04 10.11
C TRP A 113 -4.66 -2.47 11.57
N VAL A 114 -3.81 -1.77 12.32
CA VAL A 114 -3.61 -2.06 13.75
C VAL A 114 -4.87 -1.77 14.56
N ALA A 115 -5.51 -0.63 14.29
CA ALA A 115 -6.73 -0.24 14.99
C ALA A 115 -7.88 -1.24 14.77
N ALA A 116 -7.92 -1.87 13.60
CA ALA A 116 -8.92 -2.88 13.29
C ALA A 116 -8.56 -4.28 13.85
N GLY A 117 -7.40 -4.43 14.47
CA GLY A 117 -6.98 -5.70 15.05
C GLY A 117 -6.59 -6.76 14.02
N LEU A 118 -6.21 -6.36 12.82
CA LEU A 118 -5.80 -7.31 11.78
C LEU A 118 -4.42 -7.91 12.10
N PRO A 119 -4.10 -9.11 11.58
CA PRO A 119 -2.87 -9.81 11.97
C PRO A 119 -1.60 -9.05 11.60
N THR A 120 -0.64 -9.04 12.53
CA THR A 120 0.66 -8.41 12.34
C THR A 120 1.78 -9.36 12.72
N GLU A 121 2.97 -9.08 12.23
CA GLU A 121 4.18 -9.81 12.61
C GLU A 121 5.36 -8.86 12.65
N LYS A 122 6.43 -9.28 13.31
CA LYS A 122 7.63 -8.45 13.50
C LYS A 122 8.77 -8.98 12.67
N GLY A 123 9.69 -8.07 12.34
CA GLY A 123 10.95 -8.42 11.69
C GLY A 123 10.74 -8.96 10.30
N GLY A 124 11.65 -9.83 9.93
CA GLY A 124 11.66 -10.38 8.59
C GLY A 124 12.53 -9.56 7.66
N ALA A 125 13.08 -10.21 6.70
CA ALA A 125 13.94 -9.57 5.71
C ALA A 125 13.14 -8.98 4.57
#